data_abfb4035527d399faae82f0cfc695f7c
#
_entry.id   abfb4035527d399faae82f0cfc695f7c
#
_cell.length_a   1.000
_cell.length_b   1.000
_cell.length_c   1.000
_cell.angle_alpha   90.00
_cell.angle_beta   90.00
_cell.angle_gamma   90.00
#
_symmetry.space_group_name_H-M   'P 1'
#
loop_
_entity.id
_entity.type
_entity.pdbx_description
1 polymer ?
#
loop_
_entity_poly.entity_id
_entity_poly.type
_entity_poly.pdbx_seq_one_letter_code
_entity_poly.pdbx_strand_id
1 'polypeptide(L)'
;MASYNPYENMLHILDKAAKVLGYGESDYAFVRYPERELTVSIPIQMDDGHVEVFSGYRVQHSTARGAAKGGIRFHPASDENEVKALAAWMTIKNAIGNIPYGGAKGGIKVDPHKLSTRELARLTRGYIRKIYPIIGPDQDVPAPD
;
A
#
# COMPACT_ATOMS: atom_id res chain seq x y z
N MET A 1 -13.50 16.60 16.73
CA MET A 1 -12.60 16.92 15.62
C MET A 1 -12.61 15.71 14.68
N ALA A 2 -12.88 15.91 13.38
CA ALA A 2 -12.77 14.80 12.42
C ALA A 2 -11.32 14.28 12.41
N SER A 3 -11.12 12.99 12.55
CA SER A 3 -9.78 12.39 12.48
C SER A 3 -9.22 12.61 11.07
N TYR A 4 -7.96 13.01 10.97
CA TYR A 4 -7.27 13.16 9.69
C TYR A 4 -7.29 11.83 8.90
N ASN A 5 -7.87 11.85 7.70
CA ASN A 5 -7.88 10.69 6.79
C ASN A 5 -6.93 10.97 5.62
N PRO A 6 -5.78 10.28 5.53
CA PRO A 6 -4.80 10.52 4.48
C PRO A 6 -5.33 10.22 3.08
N TYR A 7 -6.24 9.26 2.94
CA TYR A 7 -6.83 8.93 1.64
C TYR A 7 -7.80 10.02 1.14
N GLU A 8 -8.66 10.54 2.01
CA GLU A 8 -9.55 11.66 1.67
C GLU A 8 -8.75 12.91 1.29
N ASN A 9 -7.65 13.18 2.00
CA ASN A 9 -6.77 14.29 1.65
C ASN A 9 -6.12 14.11 0.28
N MET A 10 -5.69 12.90 -0.06
CA MET A 10 -5.15 12.57 -1.39
C MET A 10 -6.22 12.78 -2.47
N LEU A 11 -7.45 12.30 -2.28
CA LEU A 11 -8.56 12.51 -3.21
C LEU A 11 -8.83 14.00 -3.43
N HIS A 12 -8.82 14.80 -2.36
CA HIS A 12 -9.01 16.24 -2.46
C HIS A 12 -7.93 16.95 -3.32
N ILE A 13 -6.67 16.50 -3.19
CA ILE A 13 -5.57 17.03 -4.03
C ILE A 13 -5.76 16.60 -5.48
N LEU A 14 -6.16 15.36 -5.74
CA LEU A 14 -6.47 14.86 -7.08
C LEU A 14 -7.60 15.67 -7.73
N ASP A 15 -8.68 15.93 -7.00
CA ASP A 15 -9.82 16.71 -7.48
C ASP A 15 -9.43 18.15 -7.85
N LYS A 16 -8.57 18.77 -7.04
CA LYS A 16 -8.01 20.09 -7.37
C LYS A 16 -7.19 20.08 -8.64
N ALA A 17 -6.33 19.07 -8.82
CA ALA A 17 -5.52 18.94 -10.02
C ALA A 17 -6.37 18.71 -11.27
N ALA A 18 -7.37 17.83 -11.19
CA ALA A 18 -8.33 17.57 -12.27
C ALA A 18 -9.08 18.83 -12.69
N LYS A 19 -9.54 19.64 -11.73
CA LYS A 19 -10.20 20.92 -11.99
C LYS A 19 -9.30 21.91 -12.74
N VAL A 20 -8.01 22.00 -12.37
CA VAL A 20 -7.03 22.86 -13.05
C VAL A 20 -6.83 22.42 -14.51
N LEU A 21 -6.86 21.09 -14.75
CA LEU A 21 -6.72 20.50 -16.09
C LEU A 21 -8.01 20.52 -16.91
N GLY A 22 -9.12 20.96 -16.32
CA GLY A 22 -10.43 21.00 -17.01
C GLY A 22 -11.10 19.63 -17.15
N TYR A 23 -10.71 18.62 -16.37
CA TYR A 23 -11.32 17.30 -16.35
C TYR A 23 -12.61 17.29 -15.55
N GLY A 24 -13.65 16.64 -16.07
CA GLY A 24 -14.85 16.26 -15.34
C GLY A 24 -14.62 15.03 -14.47
N GLU A 25 -15.50 14.80 -13.50
CA GLU A 25 -15.32 13.69 -12.53
C GLU A 25 -15.23 12.32 -13.21
N SER A 26 -15.95 12.09 -14.29
CA SER A 26 -15.92 10.85 -15.07
C SER A 26 -14.57 10.59 -15.77
N ASP A 27 -13.82 11.65 -16.09
CA ASP A 27 -12.58 11.54 -16.87
C ASP A 27 -11.45 10.92 -16.05
N TYR A 28 -11.49 11.04 -14.72
CA TYR A 28 -10.46 10.54 -13.81
C TYR A 28 -11.02 9.64 -12.69
N ALA A 29 -12.27 9.23 -12.79
CA ALA A 29 -12.92 8.38 -11.77
C ALA A 29 -12.10 7.12 -11.44
N PHE A 30 -11.47 6.50 -12.45
CA PHE A 30 -10.64 5.30 -12.28
C PHE A 30 -9.36 5.52 -11.46
N VAL A 31 -8.87 6.76 -11.34
CA VAL A 31 -7.72 7.09 -10.45
C VAL A 31 -8.17 7.45 -9.03
N ARG A 32 -9.46 7.47 -8.76
CA ARG A 32 -9.99 7.74 -7.42
C ARG A 32 -10.06 6.48 -6.56
N TYR A 33 -10.07 5.32 -7.18
CA TYR A 33 -10.28 4.03 -6.49
C TYR A 33 -9.15 3.05 -6.81
N PRO A 34 -8.63 2.33 -5.82
CA PRO A 34 -7.70 1.25 -6.06
C PRO A 34 -8.35 0.13 -6.88
N GLU A 35 -7.59 -0.49 -7.77
CA GLU A 35 -8.03 -1.67 -8.52
C GLU A 35 -8.19 -2.89 -7.60
N ARG A 36 -7.36 -2.98 -6.55
CA ARG A 36 -7.39 -4.08 -5.59
C ARG A 36 -6.89 -3.67 -4.23
N GLU A 37 -7.60 -4.11 -3.21
CA GLU A 37 -7.24 -3.96 -1.81
C GLU A 37 -7.22 -5.34 -1.16
N LEU A 38 -6.15 -5.65 -0.44
CA LEU A 38 -6.00 -6.90 0.28
C LEU A 38 -5.60 -6.62 1.72
N THR A 39 -6.42 -7.06 2.66
CA THR A 39 -6.12 -7.07 4.10
C THR A 39 -5.88 -8.49 4.55
N VAL A 40 -4.80 -8.72 5.28
CA VAL A 40 -4.40 -10.05 5.74
C VAL A 40 -4.08 -10.06 7.22
N SER A 41 -4.39 -11.18 7.88
CA SER A 41 -3.94 -11.49 9.24
C SER A 41 -2.71 -12.37 9.18
N ILE A 42 -1.67 -11.98 9.91
CA ILE A 42 -0.36 -12.64 9.90
C ILE A 42 -0.05 -13.16 11.30
N PRO A 43 -0.42 -14.40 11.63
CA PRO A 43 -0.01 -15.03 12.89
C PRO A 43 1.45 -15.43 12.81
N ILE A 44 2.23 -15.05 13.82
CA ILE A 44 3.60 -15.53 14.03
C ILE A 44 3.83 -15.99 15.45
N GLN A 45 4.69 -16.98 15.61
CA GLN A 45 5.17 -17.38 16.92
C GLN A 45 6.27 -16.42 17.38
N MET A 46 6.09 -15.82 18.55
CA MET A 46 7.06 -14.96 19.20
C MET A 46 8.22 -15.79 19.82
N ASP A 47 9.30 -15.13 20.22
CA ASP A 47 10.47 -15.83 20.74
C ASP A 47 10.23 -16.47 22.11
N ASP A 48 9.26 -15.98 22.85
CA ASP A 48 8.77 -16.57 24.11
C ASP A 48 7.75 -17.72 23.93
N GLY A 49 7.38 -18.02 22.69
CA GLY A 49 6.51 -19.13 22.32
C GLY A 49 5.03 -18.78 22.14
N HIS A 50 4.55 -17.59 22.56
CA HIS A 50 3.16 -17.21 22.29
C HIS A 50 2.96 -16.84 20.80
N VAL A 51 1.70 -16.81 20.37
CA VAL A 51 1.32 -16.40 19.01
C VAL A 51 0.76 -14.98 19.06
N GLU A 52 1.34 -14.08 18.26
CA GLU A 52 0.79 -12.76 18.01
C GLU A 52 0.30 -12.65 16.57
N VAL A 53 -0.78 -11.88 16.36
CA VAL A 53 -1.40 -11.71 15.03
C VAL A 53 -1.27 -10.25 14.60
N PHE A 54 -0.60 -10.03 13.47
CA PHE A 54 -0.41 -8.70 12.90
C PHE A 54 -1.33 -8.48 11.71
N SER A 55 -1.77 -7.23 11.53
CA SER A 55 -2.53 -6.82 10.35
C SER A 55 -1.57 -6.36 9.25
N GLY A 56 -1.77 -6.87 8.05
CA GLY A 56 -1.02 -6.46 6.86
C GLY A 56 -1.96 -6.04 5.74
N TYR A 57 -1.50 -5.12 4.91
CA TYR A 57 -2.23 -4.52 3.80
C TYR A 57 -1.40 -4.56 2.53
N ARG A 58 -2.02 -4.84 1.38
CA ARG A 58 -1.44 -4.59 0.05
C ARG A 58 -2.50 -3.95 -0.82
N VAL A 59 -2.22 -2.75 -1.31
CA VAL A 59 -3.10 -1.99 -2.20
C VAL A 59 -2.41 -1.85 -3.55
N GLN A 60 -3.07 -2.33 -4.61
CA GLN A 60 -2.73 -2.10 -6.01
C GLN A 60 -3.66 -1.00 -6.50
N HIS A 61 -3.13 0.22 -6.62
CA HIS A 61 -3.95 1.37 -6.95
C HIS A 61 -4.25 1.45 -8.45
N SER A 62 -3.25 1.27 -9.30
CA SER A 62 -3.45 1.26 -10.73
C SER A 62 -2.38 0.47 -11.46
N THR A 63 -2.78 -0.26 -12.50
CA THR A 63 -1.90 -0.99 -13.43
C THR A 63 -1.94 -0.39 -14.84
N ALA A 64 -2.58 0.76 -15.03
CA ALA A 64 -2.78 1.37 -16.35
C ALA A 64 -1.46 1.68 -17.10
N ARG A 65 -0.34 1.85 -16.40
CA ARG A 65 0.98 2.11 -16.99
C ARG A 65 1.93 0.89 -16.95
N GLY A 66 1.48 -0.24 -16.50
CA GLY A 66 2.27 -1.46 -16.30
C GLY A 66 2.11 -2.03 -14.90
N ALA A 67 2.93 -3.01 -14.56
CA ALA A 67 2.87 -3.66 -13.25
C ALA A 67 2.82 -2.63 -12.11
N ALA A 68 1.97 -2.86 -11.13
CA ALA A 68 1.91 -2.01 -9.96
C ALA A 68 3.26 -2.05 -9.21
N LYS A 69 3.70 -0.93 -8.63
CA LYS A 69 4.98 -0.86 -7.94
C LYS A 69 4.89 0.02 -6.69
N GLY A 70 5.43 -0.47 -5.59
CA GLY A 70 5.55 0.31 -4.36
C GLY A 70 6.16 -0.45 -3.19
N GLY A 71 6.61 0.29 -2.18
CA GLY A 71 7.25 -0.23 -0.99
C GLY A 71 6.31 -0.96 -0.03
N ILE A 72 6.90 -1.57 1.00
CA ILE A 72 6.19 -2.19 2.12
C ILE A 72 6.64 -1.49 3.40
N ARG A 73 5.71 -0.86 4.10
CA ARG A 73 5.96 -0.10 5.32
C ARG A 73 5.67 -0.93 6.58
N PHE A 74 6.59 -0.91 7.50
CA PHE A 74 6.41 -1.48 8.85
C PHE A 74 6.30 -0.31 9.83
N HIS A 75 5.08 -0.03 10.31
CA HIS A 75 4.85 1.12 11.18
C HIS A 75 3.63 0.89 12.10
N PRO A 76 3.67 1.29 13.39
CA PRO A 76 2.56 1.07 14.32
C PRO A 76 1.27 1.83 13.98
N ALA A 77 1.38 2.95 13.26
CA ALA A 77 0.23 3.71 12.79
C ALA A 77 -0.27 3.31 11.41
N SER A 78 0.35 2.29 10.76
CA SER A 78 -0.12 1.84 9.44
C SER A 78 -1.54 1.32 9.51
N ASP A 79 -2.39 1.88 8.65
CA ASP A 79 -3.76 1.46 8.45
C ASP A 79 -4.11 1.42 6.95
N GLU A 80 -5.31 0.96 6.67
CA GLU A 80 -5.80 0.80 5.32
C GLU A 80 -5.83 2.12 4.53
N ASN A 81 -6.28 3.22 5.16
CA ASN A 81 -6.39 4.52 4.51
C ASN A 81 -5.02 5.14 4.22
N GLU A 82 -4.04 4.96 5.12
CA GLU A 82 -2.66 5.36 4.86
C GLU A 82 -2.09 4.60 3.67
N VAL A 83 -2.26 3.27 3.64
CA VAL A 83 -1.73 2.42 2.55
C VAL A 83 -2.40 2.74 1.22
N LYS A 84 -3.71 3.01 1.19
CA LYS A 84 -4.44 3.50 0.00
C LYS A 84 -3.87 4.82 -0.51
N ALA A 85 -3.70 5.79 0.36
CA ALA A 85 -3.13 7.09 0.00
C ALA A 85 -1.74 6.95 -0.61
N LEU A 86 -0.88 6.17 0.04
CA LEU A 86 0.49 5.94 -0.43
C LEU A 86 0.53 5.17 -1.76
N ALA A 87 -0.37 4.22 -1.98
CA ALA A 87 -0.49 3.51 -3.26
C ALA A 87 -0.92 4.44 -4.40
N ALA A 88 -1.86 5.35 -4.14
CA ALA A 88 -2.26 6.38 -5.11
C ALA A 88 -1.11 7.35 -5.41
N TRP A 89 -0.37 7.79 -4.40
CA TRP A 89 0.83 8.60 -4.61
C TRP A 89 1.89 7.87 -5.43
N MET A 90 2.05 6.55 -5.27
CA MET A 90 2.96 5.76 -6.13
C MET A 90 2.53 5.76 -7.59
N THR A 91 1.23 5.67 -7.89
CA THR A 91 0.70 5.80 -9.27
C THR A 91 1.10 7.13 -9.87
N ILE A 92 0.86 8.24 -9.16
CA ILE A 92 1.16 9.59 -9.62
C ILE A 92 2.67 9.78 -9.76
N LYS A 93 3.44 9.37 -8.76
CA LYS A 93 4.91 9.49 -8.74
C LYS A 93 5.57 8.75 -9.91
N ASN A 94 5.13 7.52 -10.19
CA ASN A 94 5.65 6.74 -11.31
C ASN A 94 5.27 7.35 -12.66
N ALA A 95 4.08 7.94 -12.77
CA ALA A 95 3.65 8.67 -13.96
C ALA A 95 4.48 9.94 -14.20
N ILE A 96 4.72 10.74 -13.16
CA ILE A 96 5.58 11.94 -13.24
C ILE A 96 7.01 11.57 -13.62
N GLY A 97 7.55 10.48 -13.05
CA GLY A 97 8.87 9.95 -13.38
C GLY A 97 8.95 9.30 -14.76
N ASN A 98 7.82 9.22 -15.47
CA ASN A 98 7.67 8.58 -16.79
C ASN A 98 8.27 7.17 -16.85
N ILE A 99 8.11 6.39 -15.77
CA ILE A 99 8.51 4.98 -15.74
C ILE A 99 7.30 4.08 -16.06
N PRO A 100 7.51 2.90 -16.67
CA PRO A 100 6.43 2.02 -17.13
C PRO A 100 5.88 1.14 -16.00
N TYR A 101 5.47 1.78 -14.90
CA TYR A 101 4.88 1.12 -13.74
C TYR A 101 3.62 1.85 -13.27
N GLY A 102 2.68 1.08 -12.79
CA GLY A 102 1.55 1.55 -12.01
C GLY A 102 1.93 1.83 -10.55
N GLY A 103 0.96 1.87 -9.66
CA GLY A 103 1.18 2.19 -8.25
C GLY A 103 0.63 1.14 -7.31
N ALA A 104 1.44 0.76 -6.33
CA ALA A 104 1.04 -0.08 -5.20
C ALA A 104 1.69 0.39 -3.91
N LYS A 105 1.16 -0.08 -2.80
CA LYS A 105 1.77 0.06 -1.48
C LYS A 105 1.40 -1.11 -0.60
N GLY A 106 2.34 -1.55 0.25
CA GLY A 106 2.11 -2.46 1.33
C GLY A 106 2.31 -1.80 2.69
N GLY A 107 1.70 -2.36 3.71
CA GLY A 107 1.91 -1.94 5.09
C GLY A 107 1.67 -3.07 6.07
N ILE A 108 2.42 -3.09 7.16
CA ILE A 108 2.15 -3.95 8.32
C ILE A 108 2.07 -3.06 9.55
N LYS A 109 0.97 -3.21 10.29
CA LYS A 109 0.77 -2.48 11.54
C LYS A 109 1.62 -3.11 12.64
N VAL A 110 2.84 -2.60 12.81
CA VAL A 110 3.82 -3.12 13.76
C VAL A 110 4.84 -2.06 14.11
N ASP A 111 5.34 -2.08 15.34
CA ASP A 111 6.56 -1.37 15.70
C ASP A 111 7.76 -2.33 15.52
N PRO A 112 8.56 -2.19 14.45
CA PRO A 112 9.65 -3.13 14.17
C PRO A 112 10.76 -3.10 15.23
N HIS A 113 10.87 -2.01 16.01
CA HIS A 113 11.86 -1.89 17.06
C HIS A 113 11.54 -2.74 18.30
N LYS A 114 10.28 -3.20 18.42
CA LYS A 114 9.85 -4.10 19.51
C LYS A 114 10.02 -5.58 19.17
N LEU A 115 10.41 -5.89 17.95
CA LEU A 115 10.58 -7.25 17.46
C LEU A 115 12.07 -7.63 17.42
N SER A 116 12.38 -8.87 17.76
CA SER A 116 13.70 -9.43 17.46
C SER A 116 13.89 -9.60 15.95
N THR A 117 15.12 -9.73 15.50
CA THR A 117 15.43 -10.02 14.09
C THR A 117 14.75 -11.30 13.59
N ARG A 118 14.60 -12.30 14.48
CA ARG A 118 13.94 -13.57 14.13
C ARG A 118 12.42 -13.40 13.99
N GLU A 119 11.81 -12.64 14.88
CA GLU A 119 10.38 -12.30 14.81
C GLU A 119 10.07 -11.48 13.58
N LEU A 120 10.89 -10.46 13.29
CA LEU A 120 10.74 -9.64 12.09
C LEU A 120 10.86 -10.48 10.81
N ALA A 121 11.80 -11.44 10.79
CA ALA A 121 11.94 -12.36 9.65
C ALA A 121 10.72 -13.28 9.50
N ARG A 122 10.14 -13.79 10.62
CA ARG A 122 8.91 -14.58 10.59
C ARG A 122 7.72 -13.77 10.08
N LEU A 123 7.58 -12.53 10.57
CA LEU A 123 6.52 -11.60 10.16
C LEU A 123 6.62 -11.29 8.66
N THR A 124 7.80 -10.93 8.17
CA THR A 124 8.04 -10.64 6.77
C THR A 124 7.70 -11.84 5.87
N ARG A 125 8.18 -13.03 6.21
CA ARG A 125 7.84 -14.25 5.47
C ARG A 125 6.34 -14.56 5.51
N GLY A 126 5.70 -14.37 6.67
CA GLY A 126 4.26 -14.55 6.84
C GLY A 126 3.48 -13.60 5.93
N TYR A 127 3.84 -12.33 5.90
CA TYR A 127 3.24 -11.34 5.03
C TYR A 127 3.43 -11.69 3.54
N ILE A 128 4.66 -11.98 3.11
CA ILE A 128 4.93 -12.34 1.70
C ILE A 128 4.11 -13.56 1.27
N ARG A 129 4.00 -14.60 2.10
CA ARG A 129 3.16 -15.77 1.79
C ARG A 129 1.69 -15.40 1.55
N LYS A 130 1.17 -14.40 2.26
CA LYS A 130 -0.23 -13.95 2.12
C LYS A 130 -0.46 -13.14 0.85
N ILE A 131 0.51 -12.33 0.45
CA ILE A 131 0.39 -11.49 -0.77
C ILE A 131 0.97 -12.16 -2.02
N TYR A 132 1.66 -13.30 -1.89
CA TYR A 132 2.33 -14.00 -3.00
C TYR A 132 1.47 -14.19 -4.26
N PRO A 133 0.17 -14.54 -4.15
CA PRO A 133 -0.66 -14.73 -5.34
C PRO A 133 -0.90 -13.48 -6.19
N ILE A 134 -0.63 -12.30 -5.65
CA ILE A 134 -0.91 -11.01 -6.31
C ILE A 134 0.35 -10.19 -6.60
N ILE A 135 1.54 -10.70 -6.27
CA ILE A 135 2.82 -10.04 -6.55
C ILE A 135 3.59 -10.80 -7.63
N GLY A 136 4.42 -10.09 -8.37
CA GLY A 136 5.25 -10.66 -9.42
C GLY A 136 5.73 -9.59 -10.40
N PRO A 137 6.69 -9.93 -11.29
CA PRO A 137 7.31 -8.94 -12.17
C PRO A 137 6.32 -8.28 -13.12
N ASP A 138 5.25 -9.00 -13.51
CA ASP A 138 4.25 -8.52 -14.46
C ASP A 138 2.95 -8.05 -13.82
N GLN A 139 2.84 -8.11 -12.49
CA GLN A 139 1.62 -7.78 -11.74
C GLN A 139 1.84 -6.66 -10.73
N ASP A 140 2.74 -6.90 -9.78
CA ASP A 140 3.00 -5.99 -8.67
C ASP A 140 4.41 -6.23 -8.13
N VAL A 141 5.26 -5.22 -8.21
CA VAL A 141 6.67 -5.28 -7.83
C VAL A 141 6.86 -4.61 -6.47
N PRO A 142 7.00 -5.37 -5.36
CA PRO A 142 7.35 -4.81 -4.07
C PRO A 142 8.73 -4.15 -4.11
N ALA A 143 8.86 -3.06 -3.37
CA ALA A 143 10.10 -2.31 -3.22
C ALA A 143 10.37 -2.02 -1.74
N PRO A 144 11.57 -1.59 -1.36
CA PRO A 144 11.82 -0.96 -0.07
C PRO A 144 10.94 0.28 0.12
N ASP A 145 10.65 0.59 1.38
CA ASP A 145 9.89 1.79 1.72
C ASP A 145 10.75 3.06 1.62
#